data_6f9a5c4ccd01c6404c86018ac8a8cbe6
#
_entry.id   6f9a5c4ccd01c6404c86018ac8a8cbe6
#
_cell.length_a   1.000
_cell.length_b   1.000
_cell.length_c   1.000
_cell.angle_alpha   90.00
_cell.angle_beta   90.00
_cell.angle_gamma   90.00
#
_symmetry.space_group_name_H-M   'P 1'
#
loop_
_entity.id
_entity.type
_entity.pdbx_description
1 polymer ?
#
loop_
_entity_poly.entity_id
_entity_poly.type
_entity_poly.pdbx_seq_one_letter_code
_entity_poly.pdbx_strand_id
1 'polypeptide(L)'
;MGEIYFDNSSTTKVCRESAEKVAEMLTENYGNPSSLHTLGFRAERAMEAAREKVAAVLSARTDEVFFTSGGTESNNMALFGAAESGAKRGRHIVSTMVEHPSVLKVMKRLEQKGFSVTYIRPDANGEISAEQVSSAVRPDTVLVSMMLVNNEVGSIMPAAAAAAAIKA
;
A
#
# COMPACT_ATOMS: atom_id res chain seq x y z
N MET A 1 33.95 -15.63 -6.63
CA MET A 1 33.24 -14.78 -5.63
C MET A 1 31.80 -14.68 -6.11
N GLY A 2 30.79 -14.93 -5.22
CA GLY A 2 29.41 -14.75 -5.56
C GLY A 2 29.11 -13.26 -5.69
N GLU A 3 28.19 -12.90 -6.59
CA GLU A 3 27.67 -11.54 -6.73
C GLU A 3 26.92 -11.13 -5.44
N ILE A 4 27.20 -9.94 -4.93
CA ILE A 4 26.53 -9.38 -3.75
C ILE A 4 25.58 -8.29 -4.23
N TYR A 5 24.27 -8.45 -3.99
CA TYR A 5 23.23 -7.53 -4.41
C TYR A 5 22.64 -6.78 -3.21
N PHE A 6 22.77 -5.44 -3.20
CA PHE A 6 22.31 -4.57 -2.12
C PHE A 6 21.16 -3.64 -2.50
N ASP A 7 20.62 -3.75 -3.71
CA ASP A 7 19.56 -2.88 -4.19
C ASP A 7 18.15 -3.52 -4.10
N ASN A 8 17.89 -4.26 -3.01
CA ASN A 8 16.61 -4.92 -2.80
C ASN A 8 15.43 -3.93 -2.55
N SER A 9 15.71 -2.65 -2.31
CA SER A 9 14.69 -1.61 -2.22
C SER A 9 14.10 -1.26 -3.59
N SER A 10 14.86 -1.46 -4.67
CA SER A 10 14.41 -1.23 -6.06
C SER A 10 13.77 -2.46 -6.65
N THR A 11 14.41 -3.62 -6.54
CA THR A 11 13.90 -4.89 -7.04
C THR A 11 14.49 -6.08 -6.29
N THR A 12 13.78 -7.18 -6.23
CA THR A 12 14.20 -8.38 -5.51
C THR A 12 14.20 -9.57 -6.44
N LYS A 13 15.16 -10.46 -6.30
CA LYS A 13 15.18 -11.73 -7.03
C LYS A 13 13.93 -12.53 -6.70
N VAL A 14 13.16 -12.90 -7.70
CA VAL A 14 11.97 -13.75 -7.55
C VAL A 14 12.41 -15.13 -7.04
N CYS A 15 11.71 -15.64 -6.03
CA CYS A 15 11.97 -17.02 -5.55
C CYS A 15 11.51 -18.03 -6.62
N ARG A 16 12.10 -19.21 -6.55
CA ARG A 16 11.89 -20.27 -7.55
C ARG A 16 10.40 -20.67 -7.66
N GLU A 17 9.76 -20.86 -6.53
CA GLU A 17 8.36 -21.28 -6.43
C GLU A 17 7.42 -20.25 -7.08
N SER A 18 7.68 -18.96 -6.88
CA SER A 18 6.89 -17.90 -7.52
C SER A 18 7.11 -17.87 -9.04
N ALA A 19 8.36 -18.03 -9.48
CA ALA A 19 8.67 -18.05 -10.91
C ALA A 19 8.03 -19.25 -11.62
N GLU A 20 8.08 -20.44 -11.01
CA GLU A 20 7.44 -21.66 -11.50
C GLU A 20 5.90 -21.47 -11.56
N LYS A 21 5.30 -20.86 -10.55
CA LYS A 21 3.85 -20.60 -10.54
C LYS A 21 3.43 -19.60 -11.62
N VAL A 22 4.23 -18.56 -11.86
CA VAL A 22 3.99 -17.63 -12.97
C VAL A 22 4.05 -18.36 -14.31
N ALA A 23 5.07 -19.21 -14.53
CA ALA A 23 5.21 -19.99 -15.76
C ALA A 23 3.99 -20.91 -15.96
N GLU A 24 3.57 -21.66 -14.94
CA GLU A 24 2.37 -22.52 -14.96
C GLU A 24 1.12 -21.71 -15.38
N MET A 25 0.90 -20.55 -14.75
CA MET A 25 -0.28 -19.72 -15.06
C MET A 25 -0.26 -19.16 -16.46
N LEU A 26 0.91 -18.89 -17.03
CA LEU A 26 1.05 -18.37 -18.40
C LEU A 26 0.91 -19.46 -19.48
N THR A 27 1.26 -20.71 -19.17
CA THR A 27 1.36 -21.77 -20.17
C THR A 27 0.25 -22.83 -20.05
N GLU A 28 -0.25 -23.11 -18.85
CA GLU A 28 -1.21 -24.19 -18.58
C GLU A 28 -2.57 -23.66 -18.13
N ASN A 29 -2.60 -22.64 -17.27
CA ASN A 29 -3.81 -22.08 -16.68
C ASN A 29 -4.12 -20.65 -17.17
N TYR A 30 -3.81 -20.38 -18.42
CA TYR A 30 -3.90 -19.05 -19.07
C TYR A 30 -5.32 -18.55 -19.36
N GLY A 31 -6.36 -19.25 -18.90
CA GLY A 31 -7.74 -18.86 -19.15
C GLY A 31 -8.11 -17.51 -18.53
N ASN A 32 -9.03 -16.80 -19.18
CA ASN A 32 -9.61 -15.60 -18.58
C ASN A 32 -10.58 -16.03 -17.44
N PRO A 33 -10.37 -15.61 -16.18
CA PRO A 33 -11.23 -16.01 -15.05
C PRO A 33 -12.69 -15.58 -15.20
N SER A 34 -12.99 -14.61 -16.07
CA SER A 34 -14.38 -14.20 -16.35
C SER A 34 -15.07 -15.05 -17.43
N SER A 35 -14.39 -16.02 -18.04
CA SER A 35 -14.94 -16.88 -19.09
C SER A 35 -15.67 -18.10 -18.53
N LEU A 36 -16.84 -18.44 -19.10
CA LEU A 36 -17.70 -19.51 -18.63
C LEU A 36 -17.30 -20.94 -19.07
N HIS A 37 -16.12 -21.10 -19.67
CA HIS A 37 -15.60 -22.41 -20.08
C HIS A 37 -14.55 -22.94 -19.09
N THR A 38 -14.17 -24.21 -19.21
CA THR A 38 -13.30 -24.93 -18.28
C THR A 38 -11.97 -24.20 -17.96
N LEU A 39 -11.31 -23.59 -18.96
CA LEU A 39 -10.06 -22.88 -18.73
C LEU A 39 -10.29 -21.61 -17.89
N GLY A 40 -11.38 -20.87 -18.13
CA GLY A 40 -11.76 -19.72 -17.32
C GLY A 40 -12.03 -20.13 -15.87
N PHE A 41 -12.80 -21.18 -15.66
CA PHE A 41 -13.10 -21.70 -14.31
C PHE A 41 -11.83 -22.14 -13.56
N ARG A 42 -10.86 -22.77 -14.23
CA ARG A 42 -9.57 -23.12 -13.61
C ARG A 42 -8.78 -21.88 -13.17
N ALA A 43 -8.73 -20.86 -14.04
CA ALA A 43 -8.04 -19.60 -13.73
C ALA A 43 -8.73 -18.85 -12.57
N GLU A 44 -10.06 -18.79 -12.55
CA GLU A 44 -10.85 -18.23 -11.43
C GLU A 44 -10.53 -18.93 -10.12
N ARG A 45 -10.58 -20.27 -10.10
CA ARG A 45 -10.25 -21.08 -8.91
C ARG A 45 -8.83 -20.81 -8.40
N ALA A 46 -7.86 -20.71 -9.31
CA ALA A 46 -6.47 -20.42 -8.94
C ALA A 46 -6.33 -19.02 -8.32
N MET A 47 -7.03 -18.03 -8.87
CA MET A 47 -7.05 -16.67 -8.36
C MET A 47 -7.72 -16.59 -6.98
N GLU A 48 -8.86 -17.24 -6.79
CA GLU A 48 -9.56 -17.26 -5.49
C GLU A 48 -8.74 -17.98 -4.42
N ALA A 49 -8.10 -19.10 -4.73
CA ALA A 49 -7.20 -19.77 -3.79
C ALA A 49 -5.98 -18.91 -3.41
N ALA A 50 -5.47 -18.09 -4.33
CA ALA A 50 -4.43 -17.11 -4.02
C ALA A 50 -4.94 -15.99 -3.10
N ARG A 51 -6.14 -15.48 -3.36
CA ARG A 51 -6.83 -14.47 -2.54
C ARG A 51 -7.04 -14.94 -1.10
N GLU A 52 -7.53 -16.16 -0.93
CA GLU A 52 -7.74 -16.80 0.39
C GLU A 52 -6.43 -16.87 1.20
N LYS A 53 -5.32 -17.26 0.54
CA LYS A 53 -4.00 -17.31 1.19
C LYS A 53 -3.52 -15.94 1.63
N VAL A 54 -3.65 -14.92 0.77
CA VAL A 54 -3.26 -13.54 1.11
C VAL A 54 -4.14 -13.01 2.25
N ALA A 55 -5.44 -13.20 2.19
CA ALA A 55 -6.38 -12.81 3.24
C ALA A 55 -6.03 -13.45 4.59
N ALA A 56 -5.72 -14.76 4.60
CA ALA A 56 -5.32 -15.46 5.82
C ALA A 56 -4.03 -14.90 6.45
N VAL A 57 -3.01 -14.58 5.63
CA VAL A 57 -1.75 -13.98 6.10
C VAL A 57 -1.98 -12.59 6.70
N LEU A 58 -2.90 -11.81 6.11
CA LEU A 58 -3.22 -10.45 6.55
C LEU A 58 -4.29 -10.41 7.66
N SER A 59 -4.81 -11.56 8.10
CA SER A 59 -5.96 -11.64 9.02
C SER A 59 -7.15 -10.81 8.52
N ALA A 60 -7.37 -10.82 7.21
CA ALA A 60 -8.43 -10.10 6.51
C ALA A 60 -9.46 -11.10 5.91
N ARG A 61 -10.62 -10.59 5.49
CA ARG A 61 -11.58 -11.36 4.70
C ARG A 61 -11.17 -11.35 3.23
N THR A 62 -11.60 -12.34 2.47
CA THR A 62 -11.29 -12.45 1.03
C THR A 62 -11.83 -11.27 0.21
N ASP A 63 -12.99 -10.71 0.59
CA ASP A 63 -13.59 -9.53 -0.03
C ASP A 63 -12.86 -8.21 0.28
N GLU A 64 -11.90 -8.22 1.21
CA GLU A 64 -11.03 -7.08 1.53
C GLU A 64 -9.71 -7.10 0.74
N VAL A 65 -9.43 -8.16 -0.02
CA VAL A 65 -8.20 -8.30 -0.80
C VAL A 65 -8.45 -7.99 -2.27
N PHE A 66 -7.77 -6.96 -2.78
CA PHE A 66 -7.84 -6.53 -4.18
C PHE A 66 -6.47 -6.68 -4.84
N PHE A 67 -6.39 -7.43 -5.93
CA PHE A 67 -5.19 -7.51 -6.74
C PHE A 67 -5.09 -6.31 -7.67
N THR A 68 -3.90 -5.73 -7.74
CA THR A 68 -3.57 -4.57 -8.57
C THR A 68 -2.34 -4.87 -9.40
N SER A 69 -2.02 -4.02 -10.37
CA SER A 69 -0.82 -4.14 -11.19
C SER A 69 0.48 -3.87 -10.43
N GLY A 70 0.40 -3.30 -9.22
CA GLY A 70 1.57 -3.00 -8.38
C GLY A 70 1.29 -1.97 -7.30
N GLY A 71 2.30 -1.69 -6.45
CA GLY A 71 2.18 -0.79 -5.31
C GLY A 71 1.71 0.63 -5.65
N THR A 72 2.09 1.15 -6.82
CA THR A 72 1.63 2.47 -7.28
C THR A 72 0.12 2.51 -7.46
N GLU A 73 -0.48 1.51 -8.10
CA GLU A 73 -1.93 1.42 -8.25
C GLU A 73 -2.61 1.22 -6.89
N SER A 74 -2.08 0.33 -6.06
CA SER A 74 -2.59 0.09 -4.70
C SER A 74 -2.63 1.37 -3.88
N ASN A 75 -1.53 2.13 -3.85
CA ASN A 75 -1.45 3.41 -3.13
C ASN A 75 -2.46 4.42 -3.69
N ASN A 76 -2.58 4.54 -5.00
CA ASN A 76 -3.56 5.45 -5.62
C ASN A 76 -4.99 5.07 -5.22
N MET A 77 -5.35 3.80 -5.35
CA MET A 77 -6.68 3.30 -5.02
C MET A 77 -7.03 3.51 -3.54
N ALA A 78 -6.10 3.19 -2.63
CA ALA A 78 -6.31 3.36 -1.19
C ALA A 78 -6.44 4.84 -0.79
N LEU A 79 -5.53 5.69 -1.26
CA LEU A 79 -5.47 7.08 -0.84
C LEU A 79 -6.62 7.92 -1.43
N PHE A 80 -6.92 7.77 -2.72
CA PHE A 80 -8.09 8.46 -3.31
C PHE A 80 -9.39 7.93 -2.71
N GLY A 81 -9.53 6.61 -2.58
CA GLY A 81 -10.72 5.99 -2.00
C GLY A 81 -10.99 6.46 -0.58
N ALA A 82 -9.98 6.47 0.29
CA ALA A 82 -10.10 6.94 1.67
C ALA A 82 -10.43 8.44 1.75
N ALA A 83 -9.72 9.28 0.97
CA ALA A 83 -9.95 10.72 0.96
C ALA A 83 -11.34 11.08 0.45
N GLU A 84 -11.78 10.49 -0.65
CA GLU A 84 -13.10 10.78 -1.24
C GLU A 84 -14.24 10.25 -0.37
N SER A 85 -14.11 9.06 0.22
CA SER A 85 -15.07 8.52 1.18
C SER A 85 -15.22 9.40 2.42
N GLY A 86 -14.11 10.00 2.89
CA GLY A 86 -14.08 10.91 4.03
C GLY A 86 -14.54 12.35 3.73
N ALA A 87 -14.65 12.76 2.46
CA ALA A 87 -14.77 14.16 2.04
C ALA A 87 -16.02 14.91 2.61
N LYS A 88 -17.05 14.19 3.03
CA LYS A 88 -18.22 14.77 3.71
C LYS A 88 -17.95 15.13 5.17
N ARG A 89 -16.97 14.50 5.80
CA ARG A 89 -16.58 14.72 7.22
C ARG A 89 -15.49 15.78 7.36
N GLY A 90 -14.66 15.93 6.34
CA GLY A 90 -13.56 16.88 6.33
C GLY A 90 -12.69 16.75 5.09
N ARG A 91 -11.73 17.66 4.94
CA ARG A 91 -10.84 17.72 3.77
C ARG A 91 -9.37 17.87 4.17
N HIS A 92 -9.01 17.44 5.37
CA HIS A 92 -7.64 17.45 5.81
C HIS A 92 -7.02 16.05 5.78
N ILE A 93 -5.76 15.99 5.36
CA ILE A 93 -4.94 14.78 5.28
C ILE A 93 -3.61 15.05 5.99
N VAL A 94 -3.13 14.09 6.75
CA VAL A 94 -1.77 14.09 7.30
C VAL A 94 -0.93 13.09 6.52
N SER A 95 0.25 13.51 6.06
CA SER A 95 1.23 12.64 5.39
C SER A 95 2.64 13.01 5.84
N THR A 96 3.65 12.32 5.32
CA THR A 96 5.05 12.63 5.65
C THR A 96 5.82 13.15 4.44
N MET A 97 6.91 13.86 4.67
CA MET A 97 7.78 14.34 3.59
C MET A 97 8.66 13.25 2.99
N VAL A 98 8.72 12.08 3.64
CA VAL A 98 9.58 10.95 3.27
C VAL A 98 8.84 9.81 2.57
N GLU A 99 7.59 10.04 2.18
CA GLU A 99 6.80 9.07 1.46
C GLU A 99 7.35 8.75 0.06
N HIS A 100 7.07 7.54 -0.40
CA HIS A 100 7.36 7.14 -1.76
C HIS A 100 6.65 8.07 -2.79
N PRO A 101 7.23 8.32 -3.97
CA PRO A 101 6.62 9.18 -5.00
C PRO A 101 5.20 8.79 -5.39
N SER A 102 4.81 7.50 -5.32
CA SER A 102 3.43 7.06 -5.58
C SER A 102 2.42 7.57 -4.55
N VAL A 103 2.85 7.95 -3.34
CA VAL A 103 2.04 8.60 -2.31
C VAL A 103 2.08 10.11 -2.47
N LEU A 104 3.28 10.72 -2.57
CA LEU A 104 3.42 12.17 -2.67
C LEU A 104 2.70 12.77 -3.89
N LYS A 105 2.73 12.07 -5.03
CA LYS A 105 2.00 12.52 -6.23
C LYS A 105 0.48 12.47 -6.03
N VAL A 106 -0.03 11.50 -5.28
CA VAL A 106 -1.45 11.43 -4.92
C VAL A 106 -1.81 12.58 -3.99
N MET A 107 -0.99 12.87 -2.98
CA MET A 107 -1.24 14.00 -2.07
C MET A 107 -1.34 15.32 -2.83
N LYS A 108 -0.39 15.61 -3.74
CA LYS A 108 -0.46 16.78 -4.63
C LYS A 108 -1.73 16.84 -5.48
N ARG A 109 -2.22 15.69 -5.94
CA ARG A 109 -3.45 15.62 -6.71
C ARG A 109 -4.68 15.86 -5.84
N LEU A 110 -4.68 15.39 -4.61
CA LEU A 110 -5.75 15.66 -3.64
C LEU A 110 -5.78 17.13 -3.24
N GLU A 111 -4.63 17.80 -3.10
CA GLU A 111 -4.56 19.26 -2.91
C GLU A 111 -5.23 20.02 -4.06
N GLN A 112 -4.98 19.62 -5.32
CA GLN A 112 -5.67 20.19 -6.49
C GLN A 112 -7.18 19.96 -6.49
N LYS A 113 -7.65 18.91 -5.80
CA LYS A 113 -9.08 18.61 -5.58
C LYS A 113 -9.66 19.30 -4.33
N GLY A 114 -8.92 20.19 -3.69
CA GLY A 114 -9.38 21.00 -2.55
C GLY A 114 -9.22 20.34 -1.19
N PHE A 115 -8.37 19.33 -1.07
CA PHE A 115 -7.91 18.85 0.24
C PHE A 115 -6.74 19.69 0.74
N SER A 116 -6.62 19.87 2.05
CA SER A 116 -5.41 20.40 2.69
C SER A 116 -4.55 19.25 3.18
N VAL A 117 -3.23 19.31 2.93
CA VAL A 117 -2.30 18.25 3.36
C VAL A 117 -1.27 18.84 4.31
N THR A 118 -1.17 18.26 5.50
CA THR A 118 -0.05 18.52 6.42
C THR A 118 1.03 17.48 6.21
N TYR A 119 2.22 17.94 5.79
CA TYR A 119 3.40 17.09 5.60
C TYR A 119 4.30 17.17 6.82
N ILE A 120 4.42 16.06 7.55
CA ILE A 120 5.31 15.96 8.71
C ILE A 120 6.75 15.83 8.22
N ARG A 121 7.62 16.68 8.76
CA ARG A 121 9.05 16.64 8.48
C ARG A 121 9.73 15.66 9.44
N PRO A 122 10.58 14.75 8.93
CA PRO A 122 11.42 13.92 9.78
C PRO A 122 12.49 14.75 10.49
N ASP A 123 13.07 14.20 11.53
CA ASP A 123 14.27 14.73 12.18
C ASP A 123 15.55 14.49 11.36
N ALA A 124 16.72 14.81 11.92
CA ALA A 124 18.02 14.65 11.26
C ALA A 124 18.39 13.17 11.00
N ASN A 125 17.75 12.22 11.67
CA ASN A 125 17.96 10.78 11.50
C ASN A 125 16.94 10.17 10.50
N GLY A 126 16.04 10.99 9.96
CA GLY A 126 14.97 10.52 9.07
C GLY A 126 13.79 9.89 9.82
N GLU A 127 13.65 10.15 11.12
CA GLU A 127 12.61 9.59 11.98
C GLU A 127 11.46 10.58 12.20
N ILE A 128 10.27 10.03 12.42
CA ILE A 128 9.05 10.78 12.77
C ILE A 128 8.50 10.20 14.07
N SER A 129 8.11 11.05 15.03
CA SER A 129 7.51 10.60 16.27
C SER A 129 5.99 10.41 16.16
N ALA A 130 5.43 9.53 16.98
CA ALA A 130 3.98 9.34 17.08
C ALA A 130 3.27 10.63 17.53
N GLU A 131 3.92 11.44 18.37
CA GLU A 131 3.42 12.72 18.86
C GLU A 131 3.32 13.77 17.74
N GLN A 132 4.32 13.84 16.83
CA GLN A 132 4.23 14.71 15.66
C GLN A 132 3.03 14.35 14.79
N VAL A 133 2.75 13.06 14.63
CA VAL A 133 1.60 12.59 13.82
C VAL A 133 0.29 12.94 14.51
N SER A 134 0.13 12.62 15.81
CA SER A 134 -1.11 12.87 16.55
C SER A 134 -1.39 14.38 16.68
N SER A 135 -0.37 15.20 16.90
CA SER A 135 -0.51 16.67 16.98
C SER A 135 -0.89 17.33 15.65
N ALA A 136 -0.62 16.67 14.53
CA ALA A 136 -1.03 17.15 13.21
C ALA A 136 -2.49 16.83 12.87
N VAL A 137 -3.13 15.93 13.62
CA VAL A 137 -4.53 15.54 13.40
C VAL A 137 -5.47 16.65 13.88
N ARG A 138 -6.46 16.98 13.06
CA ARG A 138 -7.49 18.00 13.29
C ARG A 138 -8.88 17.35 13.23
N PRO A 139 -9.93 18.04 13.73
CA PRO A 139 -11.29 17.51 13.64
C PRO A 139 -11.77 17.19 12.21
N ASP A 140 -11.24 17.89 11.20
CA ASP A 140 -11.53 17.68 9.79
C ASP A 140 -10.53 16.73 9.08
N THR A 141 -9.65 16.05 9.83
CA THR A 141 -8.72 15.06 9.26
C THR A 141 -9.48 13.79 8.90
N VAL A 142 -9.36 13.38 7.64
CA VAL A 142 -10.05 12.18 7.11
C VAL A 142 -9.10 11.03 6.79
N LEU A 143 -7.80 11.33 6.70
CA LEU A 143 -6.77 10.34 6.36
C LEU A 143 -5.45 10.71 7.01
N VAL A 144 -4.78 9.72 7.56
CA VAL A 144 -3.36 9.77 7.94
C VAL A 144 -2.65 8.69 7.13
N SER A 145 -1.64 9.09 6.37
CA SER A 145 -0.84 8.20 5.52
C SER A 145 0.62 8.31 5.92
N MET A 146 1.22 7.20 6.31
CA MET A 146 2.61 7.13 6.72
C MET A 146 3.19 5.78 6.31
N MET A 147 4.36 5.77 5.67
CA MET A 147 5.08 4.53 5.37
C MET A 147 5.54 3.85 6.66
N LEU A 148 5.63 2.52 6.64
CA LEU A 148 6.13 1.78 7.79
C LEU A 148 7.66 1.78 7.85
N VAL A 149 8.32 1.57 6.71
CA VAL A 149 9.78 1.57 6.58
C VAL A 149 10.14 2.44 5.38
N ASN A 150 11.07 3.37 5.57
CA ASN A 150 11.55 4.18 4.46
C ASN A 150 12.44 3.34 3.53
N ASN A 151 12.13 3.34 2.25
CA ASN A 151 12.82 2.52 1.25
C ASN A 151 14.24 3.03 0.91
N GLU A 152 14.56 4.29 1.20
CA GLU A 152 15.87 4.89 0.89
C GLU A 152 16.86 4.70 2.04
N VAL A 153 16.45 5.02 3.27
CA VAL A 153 17.34 5.05 4.44
C VAL A 153 17.03 3.97 5.49
N GLY A 154 15.93 3.21 5.32
CA GLY A 154 15.58 2.10 6.20
C GLY A 154 15.03 2.48 7.57
N SER A 155 14.75 3.78 7.83
CA SER A 155 14.14 4.19 9.10
C SER A 155 12.74 3.61 9.26
N ILE A 156 12.43 3.13 10.49
CA ILE A 156 11.15 2.51 10.83
C ILE A 156 10.26 3.58 11.46
N MET A 157 9.09 3.82 10.85
CA MET A 157 8.12 4.80 11.35
C MET A 157 7.21 4.20 12.42
N PRO A 158 6.79 4.98 13.44
CA PRO A 158 6.02 4.50 14.59
C PRO A 158 4.52 4.36 14.26
N ALA A 159 4.17 3.65 13.17
CA ALA A 159 2.79 3.60 12.66
C ALA A 159 1.79 3.09 13.71
N ALA A 160 2.13 2.04 14.47
CA ALA A 160 1.26 1.50 15.51
C ALA A 160 1.06 2.48 16.67
N ALA A 161 2.15 3.13 17.15
CA ALA A 161 2.08 4.12 18.22
C ALA A 161 1.31 5.37 17.77
N ALA A 162 1.52 5.85 16.56
CA ALA A 162 0.77 6.95 15.98
C ALA A 162 -0.73 6.64 15.90
N ALA A 163 -1.09 5.46 15.40
CA ALA A 163 -2.48 5.02 15.33
C ALA A 163 -3.14 4.92 16.71
N ALA A 164 -2.42 4.46 17.72
CA ALA A 164 -2.90 4.43 19.10
C ALA A 164 -3.14 5.83 19.67
N ALA A 165 -2.17 6.74 19.45
CA ALA A 165 -2.26 8.14 19.94
C ALA A 165 -3.40 8.94 19.27
N ILE A 166 -3.76 8.63 18.03
CA ILE A 166 -4.88 9.28 17.31
C ILE A 166 -6.23 8.81 17.83
N LYS A 167 -6.31 7.56 18.33
CA LYS A 167 -7.57 6.97 18.82
C LYS A 167 -7.87 7.29 20.29
N ALA A 168 -6.87 7.76 21.02
CA ALA A 168 -7.00 8.15 22.44
C ALA A 168 -7.67 9.51 22.59
#